data_9880d07761a22c962c074c495fb71baf
#
_entry.id   9880d07761a22c962c074c495fb71baf
#
_cell.length_a   1.000
_cell.length_b   1.000
_cell.length_c   1.000
_cell.angle_alpha   90.00
_cell.angle_beta   90.00
_cell.angle_gamma   90.00
#
_symmetry.space_group_name_H-M   'P 1'
#
loop_
_entity.id
_entity.type
_entity.pdbx_description
1 polymer ?
#
loop_
_entity_poly.entity_id
_entity_poly.type
_entity_poly.pdbx_seq_one_letter_code
_entity_poly.pdbx_strand_id
1 'polypeptide(L)'
;MQIKPIHKASCHCGGLEYELTLPNGLEDPRRCNCSICRMRGAISVSVALDGLKVTKGVELLTLYQFNTMTAKHYFCSRCGIYTHHRRRSNPDQYGVNLACLEGVNPYDLKDVPIFDGINHPSDQ
;
A
#
# COMPACT_ATOMS: atom_id res chain seq x y z
N MET A 1 -15.45 7.07 8.91
CA MET A 1 -14.66 6.61 7.75
C MET A 1 -15.63 6.12 6.67
N GLN A 2 -15.62 6.79 5.52
CA GLN A 2 -16.49 6.41 4.41
C GLN A 2 -15.62 6.03 3.20
N ILE A 3 -15.76 4.80 2.75
CA ILE A 3 -15.00 4.28 1.61
C ILE A 3 -15.89 4.33 0.37
N LYS A 4 -15.39 4.99 -0.67
CA LYS A 4 -16.09 5.13 -1.95
C LYS A 4 -15.65 4.00 -2.90
N PRO A 5 -16.52 3.58 -3.86
CA PRO A 5 -16.13 2.59 -4.87
C PRO A 5 -14.91 3.00 -5.69
N ILE A 6 -14.76 4.30 -5.98
CA ILE A 6 -13.53 4.88 -6.51
C ILE A 6 -13.08 5.91 -5.49
N HIS A 7 -11.98 5.60 -4.82
CA HIS A 7 -11.52 6.36 -3.67
C HIS A 7 -10.19 7.06 -4.00
N LYS A 8 -10.10 8.34 -3.66
CA LYS A 8 -8.87 9.13 -3.88
C LYS A 8 -7.81 8.83 -2.82
N ALA A 9 -6.57 8.85 -3.24
CA ALA A 9 -5.43 8.70 -2.35
C ALA A 9 -4.30 9.64 -2.78
N SER A 10 -3.44 9.98 -1.84
CA SER A 10 -2.29 10.85 -2.12
C SER A 10 -1.16 10.61 -1.13
N CYS A 11 0.04 11.03 -1.50
CA CYS A 11 1.16 11.13 -0.56
C CYS A 11 1.00 12.39 0.32
N HIS A 12 1.85 12.53 1.32
CA HIS A 12 1.75 13.64 2.28
C HIS A 12 1.91 15.01 1.63
N CYS A 13 2.86 15.16 0.70
CA CYS A 13 3.08 16.46 0.05
C CYS A 13 2.01 16.82 -0.99
N GLY A 14 1.13 15.87 -1.34
CA GLY A 14 0.08 16.09 -2.34
C GLY A 14 0.57 16.08 -3.79
N GLY A 15 1.86 15.91 -4.03
CA GLY A 15 2.42 15.89 -5.38
C GLY A 15 2.04 14.65 -6.17
N LEU A 16 1.82 13.53 -5.48
CA LEU A 16 1.41 12.26 -6.06
C LEU A 16 -0.04 11.98 -5.65
N GLU A 17 -0.91 11.82 -6.64
CA GLU A 17 -2.31 11.47 -6.43
C GLU A 17 -2.68 10.24 -7.26
N TYR A 18 -3.55 9.41 -6.72
CA TYR A 18 -4.04 8.23 -7.42
C TYR A 18 -5.45 7.88 -7.00
N GLU A 19 -6.10 7.06 -7.81
CA GLU A 19 -7.45 6.57 -7.57
C GLU A 19 -7.40 5.06 -7.37
N LEU A 20 -8.21 4.58 -6.43
CA LEU A 20 -8.34 3.17 -6.10
C LEU A 20 -9.75 2.71 -6.40
N THR A 21 -9.87 1.63 -7.15
CA THR A 21 -11.15 0.94 -7.36
C THR A 21 -11.33 -0.07 -6.24
N LEU A 22 -12.33 0.17 -5.40
CA LEU A 22 -12.59 -0.60 -4.18
C LEU A 22 -14.02 -1.15 -4.22
N PRO A 23 -14.31 -2.15 -5.07
CA PRO A 23 -15.69 -2.62 -5.28
C PRO A 23 -16.33 -3.22 -4.03
N ASN A 24 -15.51 -3.71 -3.10
CA ASN A 24 -15.97 -4.33 -1.86
C ASN A 24 -15.50 -3.57 -0.61
N GLY A 25 -15.19 -2.27 -0.75
CA GLY A 25 -14.63 -1.48 0.34
C GLY A 25 -13.18 -1.84 0.63
N LEU A 26 -12.77 -1.72 1.89
CA LEU A 26 -11.42 -2.11 2.31
C LEU A 26 -11.32 -3.63 2.35
N GLU A 27 -10.40 -4.18 1.59
CA GLU A 27 -10.14 -5.62 1.55
C GLU A 27 -8.85 -5.95 2.28
N ASP A 28 -8.95 -6.92 3.20
CA ASP A 28 -7.81 -7.53 3.87
C ASP A 28 -6.86 -6.49 4.50
N PRO A 29 -7.38 -5.55 5.33
CA PRO A 29 -6.50 -4.63 6.04
C PRO A 29 -5.60 -5.41 7.00
N ARG A 30 -4.29 -5.16 6.91
CA ARG A 30 -3.31 -5.94 7.65
C ARG A 30 -2.03 -5.16 7.87
N ARG A 31 -1.29 -5.57 8.90
CA ARG A 31 0.12 -5.23 9.07
C ARG A 31 0.95 -6.44 8.66
N CYS A 32 2.20 -6.21 8.32
CA CYS A 32 3.15 -7.28 8.02
C CYS A 32 4.38 -7.09 8.91
N ASN A 33 4.94 -8.19 9.42
CA ASN A 33 6.11 -8.14 10.28
C ASN A 33 7.44 -8.37 9.54
N CYS A 34 7.42 -8.39 8.21
CA CYS A 34 8.66 -8.49 7.43
C CYS A 34 9.55 -7.26 7.66
N SER A 35 10.81 -7.35 7.24
CA SER A 35 11.83 -6.33 7.57
C SER A 35 11.41 -4.91 7.18
N ILE A 36 10.84 -4.73 6.00
CA ILE A 36 10.46 -3.40 5.53
C ILE A 36 9.11 -2.95 6.10
N CYS A 37 8.12 -3.83 6.13
CA CYS A 37 6.78 -3.47 6.63
C CYS A 37 6.80 -3.15 8.12
N ARG A 38 7.63 -3.87 8.89
CA ARG A 38 7.83 -3.60 10.31
C ARG A 38 8.36 -2.18 10.54
N MET A 39 9.31 -1.75 9.73
CA MET A 39 9.90 -0.42 9.85
C MET A 39 8.92 0.69 9.44
N ARG A 40 8.07 0.43 8.46
CA ARG A 40 7.05 1.39 8.03
C ARG A 40 5.89 1.51 9.02
N GLY A 41 5.53 0.40 9.67
CA GLY A 41 4.37 0.36 10.57
C GLY A 41 3.03 0.60 9.90
N ALA A 42 2.96 0.52 8.58
CA ALA A 42 1.76 0.83 7.83
C ALA A 42 0.74 -0.30 7.85
N ILE A 43 -0.54 0.07 7.78
CA ILE A 43 -1.64 -0.85 7.47
C ILE A 43 -1.81 -0.82 5.96
N SER A 44 -1.82 -2.00 5.33
CA SER A 44 -2.04 -2.13 3.88
C SER A 44 -3.39 -2.78 3.60
N VAL A 45 -4.01 -2.38 2.51
CA VAL A 45 -5.25 -2.99 1.99
C VAL A 45 -4.99 -3.51 0.58
N SER A 46 -5.70 -4.55 0.20
CA SER A 46 -5.52 -5.19 -1.11
C SER A 46 -6.30 -4.47 -2.20
N VAL A 47 -5.64 -4.22 -3.33
CA VAL A 47 -6.24 -3.63 -4.52
C VAL A 47 -5.75 -4.40 -5.73
N ALA A 48 -6.66 -4.73 -6.66
CA ALA A 48 -6.30 -5.38 -7.91
C ALA A 48 -5.34 -4.50 -8.73
N LEU A 49 -4.49 -5.11 -9.56
CA LEU A 49 -3.51 -4.34 -10.35
C LEU A 49 -4.18 -3.28 -11.23
N ASP A 50 -5.32 -3.58 -11.83
CA ASP A 50 -6.08 -2.63 -12.65
C ASP A 50 -6.92 -1.66 -11.82
N GLY A 51 -6.92 -1.81 -10.51
CA GLY A 51 -7.68 -0.96 -9.58
C GLY A 51 -6.90 0.23 -9.04
N LEU A 52 -5.65 0.44 -9.45
CA LEU A 52 -4.85 1.58 -9.02
C LEU A 52 -4.43 2.39 -10.24
N LYS A 53 -4.79 3.67 -10.25
CA LYS A 53 -4.47 4.57 -11.36
C LYS A 53 -3.83 5.85 -10.80
N VAL A 54 -2.58 6.11 -11.18
CA VAL A 54 -1.92 7.38 -10.84
C VAL A 54 -2.52 8.49 -11.71
N THR A 55 -3.05 9.52 -11.06
CA THR A 55 -3.72 10.63 -11.74
C THR A 55 -2.89 11.90 -11.77
N LYS A 56 -1.85 11.98 -10.90
CA LYS A 56 -0.98 13.16 -10.83
C LYS A 56 0.37 12.75 -10.25
N GLY A 57 1.44 13.29 -10.81
CA GLY A 57 2.77 13.18 -10.21
C GLY A 57 3.46 11.84 -10.39
N VAL A 58 3.17 11.13 -11.47
CA VAL A 58 3.78 9.81 -11.72
C VAL A 58 5.32 9.87 -11.69
N GLU A 59 5.91 11.01 -12.05
CA GLU A 59 7.35 11.24 -12.01
C GLU A 59 7.93 11.24 -10.60
N LEU A 60 7.09 11.41 -9.57
CA LEU A 60 7.51 11.34 -8.17
C LEU A 60 7.50 9.90 -7.64
N LEU A 61 6.89 8.98 -8.37
CA LEU A 61 6.77 7.59 -7.95
C LEU A 61 8.13 6.91 -8.08
N THR A 62 8.66 6.43 -6.96
CA THR A 62 10.00 5.85 -6.87
C THR A 62 9.90 4.40 -6.42
N LEU A 63 10.68 3.54 -7.06
CA LEU A 63 10.69 2.09 -6.81
C LEU A 63 11.88 1.72 -5.92
N TYR A 64 11.60 0.92 -4.88
CA TYR A 64 12.61 0.26 -4.06
C TYR A 64 12.38 -1.25 -4.08
N GLN A 65 13.43 -2.01 -4.34
CA GLN A 65 13.40 -3.47 -4.33
C GLN A 65 14.61 -4.00 -3.58
N PHE A 66 14.45 -5.18 -2.98
CA PHE A 66 15.51 -5.83 -2.23
C PHE A 66 15.30 -7.35 -2.20
N ASN A 67 16.31 -8.09 -1.71
CA ASN A 67 16.29 -9.55 -1.55
C ASN A 67 15.96 -10.25 -2.88
N THR A 68 14.81 -10.90 -3.00
CA THR A 68 14.42 -11.64 -4.21
C THR A 68 14.06 -10.72 -5.38
N MET A 69 13.91 -9.41 -5.15
CA MET A 69 13.47 -8.43 -6.15
C MET A 69 12.07 -8.71 -6.71
N THR A 70 11.27 -9.53 -6.02
CA THR A 70 9.92 -9.90 -6.46
C THR A 70 8.91 -8.82 -6.10
N ALA A 71 8.92 -8.35 -4.86
CA ALA A 71 8.04 -7.27 -4.44
C ALA A 71 8.55 -5.93 -4.96
N LYS A 72 7.63 -5.06 -5.34
CA LYS A 72 7.93 -3.70 -5.79
C LYS A 72 7.33 -2.72 -4.80
N HIS A 73 8.19 -1.94 -4.15
CA HIS A 73 7.78 -0.97 -3.13
C HIS A 73 7.89 0.43 -3.70
N TYR A 74 6.79 1.17 -3.64
CA TYR A 74 6.71 2.51 -4.22
C TYR A 74 6.53 3.57 -3.14
N PHE A 75 7.17 4.70 -3.33
CA PHE A 75 7.06 5.85 -2.43
C PHE A 75 7.23 7.15 -3.22
N CYS A 76 6.77 8.25 -2.61
CA CYS A 76 6.97 9.59 -3.20
C CYS A 76 8.40 10.04 -2.97
N SER A 77 9.11 10.40 -4.05
CA SER A 77 10.50 10.86 -3.94
C SER A 77 10.64 12.21 -3.22
N ARG A 78 9.55 13.00 -3.19
CA ARG A 78 9.58 14.35 -2.60
C ARG A 78 9.29 14.34 -1.10
N CYS A 79 8.33 13.54 -0.63
CA CYS A 79 8.01 13.50 0.80
C CYS A 79 8.38 12.17 1.49
N GLY A 80 8.76 11.15 0.72
CA GLY A 80 9.20 9.86 1.27
C GLY A 80 8.08 8.93 1.71
N ILE A 81 6.82 9.31 1.58
CA ILE A 81 5.71 8.49 2.04
C ILE A 81 5.53 7.27 1.15
N TYR A 82 5.54 6.10 1.77
CA TYR A 82 5.17 4.85 1.13
C TYR A 82 3.71 4.91 0.66
N THR A 83 3.48 4.62 -0.61
CA THR A 83 2.13 4.68 -1.20
C THR A 83 1.52 3.30 -1.39
N HIS A 84 2.26 2.39 -2.00
CA HIS A 84 1.79 1.04 -2.27
C HIS A 84 2.96 0.13 -2.63
N HIS A 85 2.68 -1.17 -2.68
CA HIS A 85 3.66 -2.14 -3.16
C HIS A 85 2.95 -3.24 -3.95
N ARG A 86 3.66 -3.80 -4.94
CA ARG A 86 3.23 -5.03 -5.59
C ARG A 86 3.63 -6.20 -4.71
N ARG A 87 2.65 -7.00 -4.30
CA ARG A 87 2.85 -8.05 -3.30
C ARG A 87 3.65 -9.22 -3.85
N ARG A 88 4.60 -9.76 -3.07
CA ARG A 88 5.28 -10.99 -3.46
C ARG A 88 4.44 -12.24 -3.15
N SER A 89 3.57 -12.19 -2.15
CA SER A 89 2.68 -13.30 -1.80
C SER A 89 1.52 -13.43 -2.79
N ASN A 90 1.14 -12.34 -3.45
CA ASN A 90 0.13 -12.32 -4.49
C ASN A 90 0.47 -11.23 -5.51
N PRO A 91 1.25 -11.57 -6.57
CA PRO A 91 1.72 -10.57 -7.52
C PRO A 91 0.63 -9.95 -8.40
N ASP A 92 -0.59 -10.46 -8.32
CA ASP A 92 -1.75 -9.90 -9.04
C ASP A 92 -2.45 -8.82 -8.24
N GLN A 93 -1.90 -8.43 -7.09
CA GLN A 93 -2.46 -7.40 -6.23
C GLN A 93 -1.42 -6.39 -5.79
N TYR A 94 -1.88 -5.16 -5.53
CA TYR A 94 -1.16 -4.18 -4.73
C TYR A 94 -1.57 -4.28 -3.27
N GLY A 95 -0.63 -4.02 -2.36
CA GLY A 95 -0.92 -3.60 -1.00
C GLY A 95 -0.81 -2.08 -0.97
N VAL A 96 -1.86 -1.38 -0.57
CA VAL A 96 -1.90 0.07 -0.57
C VAL A 96 -1.86 0.58 0.86
N ASN A 97 -1.04 1.62 1.10
CA ASN A 97 -0.97 2.27 2.41
C ASN A 97 -2.32 2.92 2.74
N LEU A 98 -3.01 2.36 3.73
CA LEU A 98 -4.33 2.84 4.14
C LEU A 98 -4.32 4.32 4.52
N ALA A 99 -3.23 4.79 5.11
CA ALA A 99 -3.10 6.19 5.55
C ALA A 99 -3.11 7.19 4.39
N CYS A 100 -2.86 6.74 3.16
CA CYS A 100 -2.91 7.60 1.99
C CYS A 100 -4.32 7.82 1.45
N LEU A 101 -5.30 7.04 1.89
CA LEU A 101 -6.68 7.18 1.42
C LEU A 101 -7.32 8.43 2.02
N GLU A 102 -7.98 9.21 1.17
CA GLU A 102 -8.64 10.45 1.57
C GLU A 102 -9.66 10.19 2.68
N GLY A 103 -9.57 10.96 3.77
CA GLY A 103 -10.50 10.88 4.89
C GLY A 103 -10.34 9.65 5.78
N VAL A 104 -9.29 8.85 5.60
CA VAL A 104 -9.07 7.64 6.38
C VAL A 104 -7.95 7.87 7.38
N ASN A 105 -8.24 7.63 8.67
CA ASN A 105 -7.25 7.62 9.73
C ASN A 105 -7.00 6.16 10.14
N PRO A 106 -5.79 5.61 9.90
CA PRO A 106 -5.52 4.21 10.24
C PRO A 106 -5.62 3.92 11.74
N TYR A 107 -5.52 4.92 12.60
CA TYR A 107 -5.68 4.72 14.04
C TYR A 107 -7.14 4.42 14.45
N ASP A 108 -8.09 4.64 13.55
CA ASP A 108 -9.49 4.27 13.79
C ASP A 108 -9.74 2.77 13.60
N LEU A 109 -8.81 2.06 12.96
CA LEU A 109 -8.89 0.60 12.80
C LEU A 109 -8.23 -0.08 13.98
N LYS A 110 -8.98 -0.97 14.64
CA LYS A 110 -8.52 -1.77 15.78
C LYS A 110 -8.45 -3.24 15.35
N ASP A 111 -7.66 -4.02 16.08
CA ASP A 111 -7.57 -5.47 15.87
C ASP A 111 -7.13 -5.86 14.45
N VAL A 112 -6.24 -5.06 13.86
CA VAL A 112 -5.71 -5.35 12.52
C VAL A 112 -4.78 -6.56 12.62
N PRO A 113 -5.02 -7.62 11.82
CA PRO A 113 -4.17 -8.81 11.85
C PRO A 113 -2.75 -8.51 11.37
N ILE A 114 -1.81 -9.32 11.88
CA ILE A 114 -0.40 -9.24 11.49
C ILE A 114 -0.08 -10.42 10.59
N PHE A 115 0.30 -10.14 9.35
CA PHE A 115 0.75 -11.15 8.39
C PHE A 115 2.21 -11.53 8.72
N ASP A 116 2.49 -12.84 8.73
CA ASP A 116 3.84 -13.32 9.02
C ASP A 116 4.73 -13.28 7.77
N GLY A 117 5.39 -12.15 7.55
CA GLY A 117 6.34 -11.96 6.46
C GLY A 117 7.76 -12.41 6.79
N ILE A 118 8.06 -12.71 8.07
CA ILE A 118 9.38 -13.21 8.48
C ILE A 118 9.61 -14.63 7.95
N ASN A 119 8.59 -15.46 8.04
CA ASN A 119 8.63 -16.86 7.59
C ASN A 119 8.01 -17.06 6.21
N HIS A 120 8.15 -16.05 5.33
CA HIS A 120 7.58 -16.13 3.99
C HIS A 120 8.24 -17.24 3.18
N PRO A 121 7.44 -18.08 2.45
CA PRO A 121 8.01 -19.19 1.66
C PRO A 121 9.07 -18.77 0.64
N SER A 122 8.99 -17.55 0.11
CA SER A 122 9.97 -17.03 -0.86
C SER A 122 11.38 -16.84 -0.27
N ASP A 123 11.50 -16.85 1.06
CA ASP A 123 12.78 -16.67 1.75
C ASP A 123 13.42 -17.99 2.16
N GLN A 124 12.84 -19.11 1.80
CA GLN A 124 13.31 -20.45 2.17
C GLN A 124 13.84 -21.23 0.98
#